data_aecd7d2fe51121390c664324b323b2e5
#
_entry.id   aecd7d2fe51121390c664324b323b2e5
#
_cell.length_a   1.000
_cell.length_b   1.000
_cell.length_c   1.000
_cell.angle_alpha   90.00
_cell.angle_beta   90.00
_cell.angle_gamma   90.00
#
_symmetry.space_group_name_H-M   'P 1'
#
loop_
_entity.id
_entity.type
_entity.pdbx_description
1 polymer ?
#
loop_
_entity_poly.entity_id
_entity_poly.type
_entity_poly.pdbx_seq_one_letter_code
_entity_poly.pdbx_strand_id
1 'polypeptide(L)' 'MEAYLKLSDIVRTKGSRSEPLLPISRSTWLRGVDAGKFPRPVKLLNSLVWKQSDIKQLMDDIGAGKLGE' A
#
# COMPACT_ATOMS: atom_id res chain seq x y z
N MET A 1 -15.60 -11.33 3.24
CA MET A 1 -15.75 -9.91 3.54
C MET A 1 -14.43 -9.18 3.29
N GLU A 2 -14.48 -8.09 2.54
CA GLU A 2 -13.28 -7.32 2.20
C GLU A 2 -12.82 -6.47 3.37
N ALA A 3 -11.53 -6.53 3.68
CA ALA A 3 -10.94 -5.66 4.69
C ALA A 3 -10.23 -4.50 4.00
N TYR A 4 -10.07 -3.41 4.73
CA TYR A 4 -9.37 -2.22 4.23
C TYR A 4 -8.18 -1.92 5.12
N LEU A 5 -7.10 -1.46 4.49
CA LEU A 5 -5.86 -1.14 5.18
C LEU A 5 -5.58 0.35 5.06
N LYS A 6 -5.08 0.93 6.14
CA LYS A 6 -4.64 2.32 6.15
C LYS A 6 -3.23 2.41 5.58
N LEU A 7 -2.84 3.62 5.21
CA LEU A 7 -1.48 3.85 4.73
C LEU A 7 -0.44 3.39 5.74
N SER A 8 -0.67 3.65 7.02
CA SER A 8 0.27 3.25 8.08
C SER A 8 0.39 1.74 8.25
N ASP A 9 -0.61 0.99 7.77
CA ASP A 9 -0.55 -0.47 7.81
C ASP A 9 0.26 -1.04 6.65
N ILE A 10 0.38 -0.28 5.56
CA ILE A 10 1.01 -0.74 4.34
C ILE A 10 2.48 -0.38 4.29
N VAL A 11 2.80 0.88 4.61
CA VAL A 11 4.15 1.41 4.49
C VAL A 11 4.59 2.03 5.80
N ARG A 12 5.89 2.29 5.88
CA ARG A 12 6.48 2.90 7.07
C ARG A 12 6.02 4.35 7.17
N THR A 13 5.39 4.70 8.29
CA THR A 13 4.99 6.06 8.59
C THR A 13 5.54 6.46 9.95
N LYS A 14 5.78 7.76 10.11
CA LYS A 14 6.26 8.30 11.38
C LYS A 14 5.21 8.08 12.46
N GLY A 15 5.62 7.53 13.57
CA GLY A 15 4.73 7.29 14.69
C GLY A 15 3.94 5.99 14.61
N SER A 16 4.11 5.23 13.55
CA SER A 16 3.46 3.93 13.44
C SER A 16 4.10 2.92 14.38
N ARG A 17 3.25 2.18 15.10
CA ARG A 17 3.72 1.13 16.01
C ARG A 17 3.69 -0.25 15.36
N SER A 18 2.97 -0.38 14.26
CA SER A 18 2.84 -1.64 13.56
C SER A 18 3.96 -1.79 12.55
N GLU A 19 4.38 -3.02 12.32
CA GLU A 19 5.33 -3.28 11.25
C GLU A 19 4.63 -3.09 9.91
N PRO A 20 5.23 -2.31 9.00
CA PRO A 20 4.64 -2.13 7.69
C PRO A 20 4.75 -3.39 6.85
N LEU A 21 3.83 -3.55 5.92
CA LEU A 21 3.88 -4.66 4.97
C LEU A 21 5.01 -4.48 3.96
N LEU A 22 5.35 -3.23 3.64
CA LEU A 22 6.40 -2.90 2.68
C LEU A 22 7.45 -2.01 3.34
N PRO A 23 8.74 -2.27 3.10
CA PRO A 23 9.83 -1.51 3.70
C PRO A 23 10.15 -0.23 2.92
N ILE A 24 9.13 0.50 2.51
CA ILE A 24 9.30 1.75 1.76
C ILE A 24 8.63 2.88 2.51
N SER A 25 9.02 4.10 2.17
CA SER A 25 8.47 5.28 2.81
C SER A 25 7.11 5.64 2.20
N ARG A 26 6.38 6.47 2.93
CA ARG A 26 5.11 7.00 2.48
C ARG A 26 5.25 7.72 1.13
N SER A 27 6.29 8.53 0.98
CA SER A 27 6.52 9.28 -0.26
C SER A 27 6.73 8.36 -1.45
N THR A 28 7.51 7.30 -1.25
CA THR A 28 7.75 6.32 -2.30
C THR A 28 6.45 5.61 -2.68
N TRP A 29 5.64 5.27 -1.69
CA TRP A 29 4.35 4.63 -1.93
C TRP A 29 3.44 5.52 -2.78
N LEU A 30 3.32 6.80 -2.40
CA LEU A 30 2.43 7.72 -3.10
C LEU A 30 2.89 7.97 -4.53
N ARG A 31 4.19 8.02 -4.76
CA ARG A 31 4.74 8.12 -6.12
C ARG A 31 4.37 6.91 -6.96
N GLY A 32 4.43 5.73 -6.36
CA GLY A 32 4.06 4.51 -7.05
C GLY A 32 2.58 4.48 -7.41
N VAL A 33 1.73 4.98 -6.52
CA VAL A 33 0.30 5.10 -6.79
C VAL A 33 0.06 6.05 -7.96
N ASP A 34 0.72 7.21 -7.96
CA ASP A 34 0.59 8.19 -9.04
C ASP A 34 1.09 7.63 -10.38
N ALA A 35 2.14 6.83 -10.33
CA ALA A 35 2.72 6.22 -11.52
C ALA A 35 1.93 5.01 -12.03
N GLY A 36 0.91 4.60 -11.30
CA GLY A 36 0.10 3.44 -11.67
C GLY A 36 0.73 2.10 -11.33
N LYS A 37 1.81 2.09 -10.57
CA LYS A 37 2.48 0.86 -10.16
C LYS A 37 1.80 0.18 -8.98
N PHE A 38 1.12 0.96 -8.16
CA PHE A 38 0.42 0.47 -6.97
C PHE A 38 -1.06 0.75 -7.10
N PRO A 39 -1.91 -0.01 -6.39
CA PRO A 39 -3.36 0.19 -6.48
C PRO A 39 -3.78 1.54 -5.95
N ARG A 40 -4.85 2.06 -6.51
CA ARG A 40 -5.39 3.35 -6.10
C ARG A 40 -6.14 3.21 -4.79
N PRO A 41 -6.07 4.25 -3.93
CA PRO A 41 -6.81 4.22 -2.68
C PRO A 41 -8.30 4.46 -2.89
N VAL A 42 -9.07 4.01 -1.91
CA VAL A 42 -10.49 4.34 -1.80
C VAL A 42 -10.62 5.38 -0.70
N LYS A 43 -11.35 6.43 -0.95
CA LYS A 43 -11.57 7.45 0.06
C LYS A 43 -12.66 6.99 1.01
N LEU A 44 -12.32 6.89 2.28
CA LEU A 44 -13.26 6.52 3.35
C LEU A 44 -13.31 7.66 4.34
N LEU A 45 -14.40 8.41 4.34
CA LEU A 45 -14.53 9.63 5.13
C LEU A 45 -13.37 10.58 4.80
N ASN A 46 -12.49 10.86 5.74
CA ASN A 46 -11.34 11.73 5.53
C ASN A 46 -10.03 10.97 5.38
N SER A 47 -10.11 9.66 5.17
CA SER A 47 -8.93 8.81 5.11
C SER A 47 -8.85 8.08 3.78
N LEU A 48 -7.63 7.77 3.38
CA LEU A 48 -7.40 6.92 2.23
C LEU A 48 -7.10 5.52 2.71
N VAL A 49 -7.79 4.55 2.14
CA VAL A 49 -7.61 3.14 2.50
C VAL A 49 -7.49 2.33 1.22
N TRP A 50 -6.93 1.14 1.35
CA TRP A 50 -6.75 0.22 0.21
C TRP A 50 -7.43 -1.10 0.52
N LYS A 51 -8.01 -1.70 -0.50
CA LYS A 51 -8.61 -3.02 -0.34
C LYS A 51 -7.51 -4.04 -0.02
N GLN A 52 -7.77 -4.90 0.93
CA GLN A 52 -6.81 -5.93 1.32
C GLN A 52 -6.45 -6.83 0.13
N SER A 53 -7.43 -7.18 -0.70
CA SER A 53 -7.19 -8.01 -1.88
C SER A 53 -6.25 -7.34 -2.88
N ASP A 54 -6.37 -6.02 -3.05
CA ASP A 54 -5.48 -5.28 -3.95
C ASP A 54 -4.05 -5.29 -3.42
N ILE A 55 -3.88 -5.11 -2.12
CA ILE A 55 -2.56 -5.13 -1.50
C ILE A 55 -1.96 -6.53 -1.55
N LYS A 56 -2.78 -7.55 -1.33
CA LYS A 56 -2.31 -8.93 -1.43
C LYS A 56 -1.82 -9.24 -2.84
N GLN A 57 -2.56 -8.79 -3.85
CA GLN A 57 -2.15 -8.98 -5.24
C GLN A 57 -0.84 -8.25 -5.53
N LEU A 58 -0.71 -7.03 -5.00
CA LEU A 58 0.51 -6.25 -5.15
C LEU A 58 1.71 -7.00 -4.55
N MET A 59 1.54 -7.56 -3.37
CA MET A 59 2.63 -8.30 -2.73
C MET A 59 3.01 -9.53 -3.52
N ASP A 60 2.04 -10.21 -4.12
CA ASP A 60 2.31 -11.34 -5.01
C ASP A 60 3.10 -10.89 -6.25
N ASP A 61 2.74 -9.75 -6.80
CA ASP A 61 3.43 -9.20 -7.97
C ASP A 61 4.86 -8.80 -7.63
N ILE A 62 5.08 -8.25 -6.46
CA ILE A 62 6.43 -7.90 -6.00
C ILE A 62 7.26 -9.19 -5.84
N GLY A 63 6.67 -10.20 -5.23
CA GLY A 63 7.35 -11.48 -5.05
C GLY A 63 7.68 -12.18 -6.36
N ALA A 64 6.89 -11.95 -7.39
CA ALA A 64 7.13 -12.49 -8.72
C ALA A 64 8.10 -11.64 -9.56
N GLY A 65 8.55 -10.50 -9.02
CA GLY A 65 9.47 -9.60 -9.71
C GLY A 65 8.84 -8.72 -10.75
N LYS A 66 7.53 -8.62 -10.78
CA LYS A 66 6.83 -7.82 -11.79
C LYS A 66 7.04 -6.33 -11.63
N LEU A 67 7.30 -5.89 -10.41
CA LEU A 67 7.50 -4.47 -10.10
C LEU A 67 8.96 -4.13 -9.80
N GLY A 68 9.85 -5.07 -9.96
CA GLY A 68 11.26 -4.91 -9.60
C GLY A 68 12.13 -4.28 -10.68
N GLU A 69 11.54 -3.77 -11.67
CA GLU A 69 12.24 -3.20 -12.81
C GLU A 69 12.74 -1.80 -12.55
#